data_98215e91f209c2889e70ac3ef074127a
#
_entry.id   98215e91f209c2889e70ac3ef074127a
#
_cell.length_a   1.000
_cell.length_b   1.000
_cell.length_c   1.000
_cell.angle_alpha   90.00
_cell.angle_beta   90.00
_cell.angle_gamma   90.00
#
_symmetry.space_group_name_H-M   'P 1'
#
loop_
_entity.id
_entity.type
_entity.pdbx_description
1 polymer ?
#
loop_
_entity_poly.entity_id
_entity_poly.type
_entity_poly.pdbx_seq_one_letter_code
_entity_poly.pdbx_strand_id
1 'polypeptide(L)'
;MKKEKIKTISGEELMKLDIPPMKYIVSSLIPQGMHVVSGPSKIGKSWLLLLLCLKVAKGERFWNLRTEKGTVLYLCLEDGLRRIQDRLSEFTEDAPDNLYFATSAPSLAEDLASQIENFITEHPDTVMIVID
;
A
#
# COMPACT_ATOMS: atom_id res chain seq x y z
N MET A 1 20.08 30.55 -7.97
CA MET A 1 19.09 29.59 -7.50
C MET A 1 17.75 30.29 -7.27
N LYS A 2 16.74 29.92 -8.05
CA LYS A 2 15.39 30.42 -7.78
C LYS A 2 14.84 29.65 -6.59
N LYS A 3 14.51 30.32 -5.51
CA LYS A 3 13.78 29.76 -4.40
C LYS A 3 12.34 29.49 -4.87
N GLU A 4 11.89 28.25 -4.74
CA GLU A 4 10.50 27.90 -5.01
C GLU A 4 9.60 28.62 -3.99
N LYS A 5 8.57 29.27 -4.50
CA LYS A 5 7.56 29.92 -3.64
C LYS A 5 6.59 28.87 -3.13
N ILE A 6 6.17 29.02 -1.88
CA ILE A 6 5.09 28.23 -1.33
C ILE A 6 3.82 28.48 -2.16
N LYS A 7 3.22 27.42 -2.67
CA LYS A 7 1.92 27.51 -3.33
C LYS A 7 0.84 27.68 -2.28
N THR A 8 0.05 28.72 -2.43
CA THR A 8 -1.00 29.02 -1.47
C THR A 8 -2.35 29.17 -2.17
N ILE A 9 -3.40 29.00 -1.41
CA ILE A 9 -4.77 29.27 -1.81
C ILE A 9 -5.46 30.01 -0.66
N SER A 10 -6.28 31.00 -0.98
CA SER A 10 -7.06 31.71 0.03
C SER A 10 -8.21 30.85 0.55
N GLY A 11 -8.69 31.15 1.76
CA GLY A 11 -9.85 30.49 2.30
C GLY A 11 -11.10 30.67 1.42
N GLU A 12 -11.28 31.85 0.86
CA GLU A 12 -12.38 32.11 -0.07
C GLU A 12 -12.31 31.25 -1.33
N GLU A 13 -11.13 31.15 -1.95
CA GLU A 13 -10.91 30.29 -3.11
C GLU A 13 -11.10 28.81 -2.78
N LEU A 14 -10.62 28.37 -1.62
CA LEU A 14 -10.73 27.00 -1.16
C LEU A 14 -12.21 26.57 -1.04
N MET A 15 -13.05 27.45 -0.48
CA MET A 15 -14.49 27.15 -0.33
C MET A 15 -15.24 27.05 -1.66
N LYS A 16 -14.70 27.64 -2.72
CA LYS A 16 -15.28 27.59 -4.07
C LYS A 16 -14.79 26.40 -4.90
N LEU A 17 -13.75 25.70 -4.45
CA LEU A 17 -13.23 24.54 -5.16
C LEU A 17 -14.21 23.37 -5.10
N ASP A 18 -14.40 22.73 -6.25
CA ASP A 18 -15.08 21.45 -6.35
C ASP A 18 -14.06 20.32 -6.18
N ILE A 19 -13.87 19.90 -4.93
CA ILE A 19 -12.92 18.84 -4.59
C ILE A 19 -13.68 17.52 -4.62
N PRO A 20 -13.23 16.52 -5.42
CA PRO A 20 -13.89 15.23 -5.45
C PRO A 20 -13.83 14.53 -4.09
N PRO A 21 -14.82 13.67 -3.78
CA PRO A 21 -14.80 12.93 -2.51
C PRO A 21 -13.57 12.05 -2.38
N MET A 22 -13.13 11.85 -1.14
CA MET A 22 -11.97 11.03 -0.82
C MET A 22 -12.20 9.59 -1.26
N LYS A 23 -11.22 9.01 -1.96
CA LYS A 23 -11.22 7.59 -2.31
C LYS A 23 -10.65 6.77 -1.17
N TYR A 24 -11.25 5.61 -0.93
CA TYR A 24 -10.80 4.65 0.07
C TYR A 24 -10.33 3.37 -0.58
N ILE A 25 -9.20 2.83 -0.12
CA ILE A 25 -8.72 1.49 -0.47
C ILE A 25 -9.48 0.44 0.35
N VAL A 26 -9.67 0.72 1.63
CA VAL A 26 -10.62 0.00 2.49
C VAL A 26 -11.65 1.01 2.98
N SER A 27 -12.90 0.77 2.64
CA SER A 27 -14.01 1.70 2.90
C SER A 27 -14.04 2.13 4.37
N SER A 28 -14.09 3.43 4.62
CA SER A 28 -14.14 4.05 5.95
C SER A 28 -12.94 3.82 6.85
N LEU A 29 -11.94 3.04 6.42
CA LEU A 29 -10.77 2.70 7.23
C LEU A 29 -9.46 3.27 6.66
N ILE A 30 -9.17 2.98 5.40
CA ILE A 30 -7.90 3.38 4.77
C ILE A 30 -8.20 4.24 3.55
N PRO A 31 -8.10 5.58 3.69
CA PRO A 31 -8.22 6.47 2.55
C PRO A 31 -6.96 6.41 1.68
N GLN A 32 -7.04 6.94 0.47
CA GLN A 32 -5.91 7.15 -0.40
C GLN A 32 -4.87 8.05 0.30
N GLY A 33 -3.60 7.71 0.19
CA GLY A 33 -2.50 8.46 0.78
C GLY A 33 -1.50 7.56 1.50
N MET A 34 -0.62 8.18 2.26
CA MET A 34 0.42 7.47 3.01
C MET A 34 -0.03 7.26 4.45
N HIS A 35 0.14 6.03 4.94
CA HIS A 35 -0.22 5.64 6.29
C HIS A 35 0.94 4.90 6.96
N VAL A 36 1.05 5.04 8.26
CA VAL A 36 2.05 4.34 9.06
C VAL A 36 1.34 3.47 10.09
N VAL A 37 1.72 2.19 10.11
CA VAL A 37 1.29 1.25 11.14
C VAL A 37 2.46 1.01 12.07
N SER A 38 2.30 1.35 13.34
CA SER A 38 3.36 1.21 14.32
C SER A 38 2.89 0.43 15.55
N GLY A 39 3.84 -0.14 16.25
CA GLY A 39 3.62 -0.89 17.46
C GLY A 39 4.86 -1.69 17.85
N PRO A 40 4.90 -2.28 19.05
CA PRO A 40 6.04 -3.09 19.49
C PRO A 40 6.23 -4.33 18.62
N SER A 41 7.42 -4.91 18.65
CA SER A 41 7.75 -6.15 17.94
C SER A 41 6.84 -7.29 18.38
N LYS A 42 6.58 -8.23 17.47
CA LYS A 42 5.81 -9.46 17.73
C LYS A 42 4.34 -9.25 18.15
N ILE A 43 3.76 -8.12 17.76
CA ILE A 43 2.35 -7.83 18.04
C ILE A 43 1.42 -8.29 16.90
N GLY A 44 1.96 -8.82 15.81
CA GLY A 44 1.16 -9.31 14.69
C GLY A 44 0.97 -8.31 13.55
N LYS A 45 1.77 -7.25 13.48
CA LYS A 45 1.70 -6.24 12.42
C LYS A 45 1.88 -6.85 11.02
N SER A 46 2.89 -7.69 10.85
CA SER A 46 3.18 -8.34 9.56
C SER A 46 2.04 -9.25 9.12
N TRP A 47 1.43 -9.98 10.04
CA TRP A 47 0.25 -10.81 9.76
C TRP A 47 -0.94 -9.96 9.30
N LEU A 48 -1.18 -8.86 10.00
CA LEU A 48 -2.26 -7.93 9.67
C LEU A 48 -2.05 -7.31 8.30
N LEU A 49 -0.84 -6.83 8.01
CA LEU A 49 -0.51 -6.21 6.73
C LEU A 49 -0.59 -7.22 5.58
N LEU A 50 -0.14 -8.45 5.80
CA LEU A 50 -0.24 -9.49 4.79
C LEU A 50 -1.69 -9.85 4.49
N LEU A 51 -2.52 -9.98 5.52
CA LEU A 51 -3.96 -10.23 5.35
C LEU A 51 -4.63 -9.08 4.59
N LEU A 52 -4.31 -7.85 4.94
CA LEU A 52 -4.82 -6.66 4.25
C LEU A 52 -4.47 -6.69 2.76
N CYS A 53 -3.20 -6.96 2.43
CA CYS A 53 -2.73 -7.08 1.05
C CYS A 53 -3.48 -8.15 0.28
N LEU A 54 -3.67 -9.31 0.89
CA LEU A 54 -4.40 -10.42 0.28
C LEU A 54 -5.86 -10.04 -0.02
N LYS A 55 -6.54 -9.43 0.93
CA LYS A 55 -7.94 -9.02 0.78
C LYS A 55 -8.11 -7.95 -0.29
N VAL A 56 -7.23 -6.97 -0.32
CA VAL A 56 -7.26 -5.91 -1.35
C VAL A 56 -6.98 -6.49 -2.74
N ALA A 57 -5.96 -7.35 -2.88
CA ALA A 57 -5.63 -7.98 -4.16
C ALA A 57 -6.78 -8.83 -4.71
N LYS A 58 -7.48 -9.55 -3.85
CA LYS A 58 -8.65 -10.35 -4.22
C LYS A 58 -9.94 -9.54 -4.37
N GLY A 59 -9.98 -8.31 -3.87
CA GLY A 59 -11.21 -7.52 -3.80
C GLY A 59 -12.20 -8.07 -2.78
N GLU A 60 -11.72 -8.82 -1.80
CA GLU A 60 -12.53 -9.34 -0.71
C GLU A 60 -12.65 -8.33 0.43
N ARG A 61 -13.67 -8.47 1.24
CA ARG A 61 -13.89 -7.58 2.38
C ARG A 61 -12.80 -7.79 3.45
N PHE A 62 -12.30 -6.66 3.96
CA PHE A 62 -11.39 -6.64 5.11
C PHE A 62 -12.17 -6.14 6.34
N TRP A 63 -12.25 -6.95 7.39
CA TRP A 63 -13.09 -6.67 8.56
C TRP A 63 -14.53 -6.26 8.17
N ASN A 64 -15.10 -6.98 7.21
CA ASN A 64 -16.42 -6.68 6.66
C ASN A 64 -16.55 -5.33 5.93
N LEU A 65 -15.43 -4.66 5.66
CA LEU A 65 -15.38 -3.41 4.90
C LEU A 65 -14.99 -3.69 3.44
N ARG A 66 -15.58 -2.96 2.51
CA ARG A 66 -15.26 -3.09 1.09
C ARG A 66 -13.83 -2.64 0.81
N THR A 67 -13.18 -3.35 -0.10
CA THR A 67 -11.84 -3.02 -0.58
C THR A 67 -11.86 -2.64 -2.05
N GLU A 68 -10.91 -1.81 -2.45
CA GLU A 68 -10.67 -1.48 -3.87
C GLU A 68 -9.75 -2.55 -4.46
N LYS A 69 -10.29 -3.41 -5.33
CA LYS A 69 -9.50 -4.47 -5.96
C LYS A 69 -8.47 -3.89 -6.92
N GLY A 70 -7.25 -4.35 -6.83
CA GLY A 70 -6.17 -3.97 -7.73
C GLY A 70 -4.88 -4.68 -7.40
N THR A 71 -3.83 -4.35 -8.12
CA THR A 71 -2.50 -4.90 -7.89
C THR A 71 -1.92 -4.35 -6.59
N VAL A 72 -1.31 -5.22 -5.82
CA VAL A 72 -0.68 -4.92 -4.54
C VAL A 72 0.77 -5.38 -4.55
N LEU A 73 1.67 -4.52 -4.09
CA LEU A 73 3.08 -4.84 -3.88
C LEU A 73 3.38 -4.86 -2.39
N TYR A 74 3.94 -5.96 -1.92
CA TYR A 74 4.39 -6.14 -0.54
C TYR A 74 5.91 -6.24 -0.53
N LEU A 75 6.56 -5.20 -0.01
CA LEU A 75 8.01 -5.16 0.18
C LEU A 75 8.33 -5.62 1.60
N CYS A 76 8.87 -6.82 1.73
CA CYS A 76 9.26 -7.38 3.02
C CYS A 76 10.77 -7.30 3.16
N LEU A 77 11.24 -6.45 4.05
CA LEU A 77 12.65 -6.14 4.22
C LEU A 77 13.33 -6.99 5.29
N GLU A 78 12.55 -7.55 6.20
CA GLU A 78 13.06 -8.32 7.33
C GLU A 78 12.96 -9.83 7.13
N ASP A 79 11.92 -10.30 6.45
CA ASP A 79 11.62 -11.71 6.29
C ASP A 79 11.93 -12.24 4.88
N GLY A 80 12.30 -13.51 4.79
CA GLY A 80 12.48 -14.20 3.51
C GLY A 80 11.16 -14.70 2.91
N LEU A 81 11.21 -15.10 1.64
CA LEU A 81 10.04 -15.61 0.92
C LEU A 81 9.40 -16.83 1.59
N ARG A 82 10.19 -17.69 2.19
CA ARG A 82 9.68 -18.88 2.87
C ARG A 82 8.74 -18.50 4.01
N ARG A 83 9.11 -17.52 4.81
CA ARG A 83 8.29 -17.06 5.93
C ARG A 83 7.00 -16.40 5.46
N ILE A 84 7.09 -15.63 4.38
CA ILE A 84 5.89 -15.06 3.74
C ILE A 84 4.99 -16.16 3.21
N GLN A 85 5.55 -17.17 2.53
CA GLN A 85 4.80 -18.30 2.02
C GLN A 85 4.07 -19.05 3.12
N ASP A 86 4.76 -19.34 4.22
CA ASP A 86 4.17 -20.03 5.38
C ASP A 86 2.99 -19.24 5.95
N ARG A 87 3.15 -17.93 6.12
CA ARG A 87 2.09 -17.06 6.61
C ARG A 87 0.92 -16.96 5.63
N LEU A 88 1.22 -16.81 4.34
CA LEU A 88 0.20 -16.70 3.31
C LEU A 88 -0.64 -17.98 3.22
N SER A 89 0.00 -19.15 3.38
CA SER A 89 -0.66 -20.45 3.39
C SER A 89 -1.68 -20.61 4.51
N GLU A 90 -1.50 -19.90 5.62
CA GLU A 90 -2.47 -19.88 6.72
C GLU A 90 -3.75 -19.13 6.36
N PHE A 91 -3.68 -18.20 5.40
CA PHE A 91 -4.83 -17.40 5.00
C PHE A 91 -5.57 -17.92 3.79
N THR A 92 -4.87 -18.57 2.85
CA THR A 92 -5.45 -18.99 1.58
C THR A 92 -4.69 -20.15 0.96
N GLU A 93 -5.40 -20.97 0.19
CA GLU A 93 -4.82 -21.98 -0.69
C GLU A 93 -4.54 -21.40 -2.08
N ASP A 94 -5.27 -20.36 -2.45
CA ASP A 94 -5.23 -19.73 -3.78
C ASP A 94 -4.81 -18.26 -3.67
N ALA A 95 -3.51 -18.00 -3.68
CA ALA A 95 -3.02 -16.63 -3.73
C ALA A 95 -3.24 -16.04 -5.14
N PRO A 96 -3.69 -14.79 -5.25
CA PRO A 96 -3.93 -14.15 -6.54
C PRO A 96 -2.62 -13.77 -7.25
N ASP A 97 -2.68 -13.68 -8.56
CA ASP A 97 -1.53 -13.30 -9.39
C ASP A 97 -1.22 -11.79 -9.39
N ASN A 98 -2.11 -10.98 -8.83
CA ASN A 98 -1.93 -9.53 -8.70
C ASN A 98 -1.40 -9.09 -7.33
N LEU A 99 -0.98 -10.04 -6.50
CA LEU A 99 -0.27 -9.78 -5.25
C LEU A 99 1.21 -10.14 -5.44
N TYR A 100 2.06 -9.13 -5.39
CA TYR A 100 3.50 -9.26 -5.65
C TYR A 100 4.30 -9.07 -4.37
N PHE A 101 5.39 -9.82 -4.26
CA PHE A 101 6.30 -9.78 -3.11
C PHE A 101 7.72 -9.49 -3.55
N ALA A 102 8.43 -8.69 -2.78
CA ALA A 102 9.87 -8.50 -2.90
C ALA A 102 10.50 -8.50 -1.51
N THR A 103 11.61 -9.23 -1.35
CA THR A 103 12.29 -9.38 -0.06
C THR A 103 13.62 -8.69 -0.01
N SER A 104 14.17 -8.31 -1.15
CA SER A 104 15.39 -7.55 -1.23
C SER A 104 15.22 -6.45 -2.27
N ALA A 105 15.60 -5.25 -1.88
CA ALA A 105 15.79 -4.17 -2.82
C ALA A 105 17.24 -3.74 -2.68
N PRO A 106 18.05 -3.76 -3.75
CA PRO A 106 19.40 -3.26 -3.68
C PRO A 106 19.36 -1.77 -3.30
N SER A 107 20.07 -1.40 -2.26
CA SER A 107 20.16 -0.04 -1.71
C SER A 107 18.81 0.71 -1.65
N LEU A 108 17.97 0.28 -0.70
CA LEU A 108 16.67 0.87 -0.42
C LEU A 108 16.68 2.39 -0.24
N ALA A 109 17.78 2.94 0.27
CA ALA A 109 17.86 4.36 0.56
C ALA A 109 17.99 5.23 -0.68
N GLU A 110 18.56 4.72 -1.77
CA GLU A 110 18.90 5.53 -2.93
C GLU A 110 17.97 5.35 -4.13
N ASP A 111 17.32 4.18 -4.26
CA ASP A 111 16.62 3.82 -5.48
C ASP A 111 15.21 3.26 -5.29
N LEU A 112 14.71 3.22 -4.07
CA LEU A 112 13.38 2.65 -3.79
C LEU A 112 12.28 3.38 -4.55
N ALA A 113 12.35 4.71 -4.58
CA ALA A 113 11.36 5.53 -5.28
C ALA A 113 11.30 5.19 -6.77
N SER A 114 12.47 5.04 -7.43
CA SER A 114 12.55 4.64 -8.84
C SER A 114 11.98 3.26 -9.08
N GLN A 115 12.26 2.32 -8.20
CA GLN A 115 11.77 0.94 -8.30
C GLN A 115 10.25 0.88 -8.13
N ILE A 116 9.71 1.65 -7.21
CA ILE A 116 8.26 1.76 -7.02
C ILE A 116 7.61 2.40 -8.26
N GLU A 117 8.18 3.46 -8.80
CA GLU A 117 7.70 4.10 -10.02
C GLU A 117 7.71 3.13 -11.20
N ASN A 118 8.78 2.34 -11.37
CA ASN A 118 8.86 1.32 -12.40
C ASN A 118 7.79 0.25 -12.24
N PHE A 119 7.56 -0.22 -11.01
CA PHE A 119 6.51 -1.18 -10.72
C PHE A 119 5.13 -0.64 -11.09
N ILE A 120 4.82 0.59 -10.71
CA ILE A 120 3.54 1.24 -11.01
C ILE A 120 3.37 1.44 -12.52
N THR A 121 4.45 1.76 -13.23
CA THR A 121 4.43 1.90 -14.69
C THR A 121 4.11 0.55 -15.37
N GLU A 122 4.70 -0.53 -14.88
CA GLU A 122 4.41 -1.89 -15.39
C GLU A 122 3.04 -2.42 -14.94
N HIS A 123 2.56 -1.94 -13.81
CA HIS A 123 1.28 -2.33 -13.22
C HIS A 123 0.43 -1.08 -12.91
N PRO A 124 -0.19 -0.47 -13.94
CA PRO A 124 -0.95 0.78 -13.73
C PRO A 124 -2.22 0.62 -12.88
N ASP A 125 -2.64 -0.61 -12.63
CA ASP A 125 -3.75 -0.95 -11.74
C ASP A 125 -3.33 -1.13 -10.26
N THR A 126 -2.09 -0.75 -9.93
CA THR A 126 -1.61 -0.80 -8.54
C THR A 126 -2.42 0.12 -7.63
N VAL A 127 -2.98 -0.44 -6.58
CA VAL A 127 -3.82 0.31 -5.62
C VAL A 127 -3.16 0.47 -4.26
N MET A 128 -2.19 -0.40 -3.94
CA MET A 128 -1.56 -0.36 -2.62
C MET A 128 -0.13 -0.90 -2.69
N ILE A 129 0.75 -0.26 -1.94
CA ILE A 129 2.14 -0.71 -1.72
C ILE A 129 2.38 -0.71 -0.22
N VAL A 130 2.84 -1.83 0.29
CA VAL A 130 3.19 -2.00 1.70
C VAL A 130 4.68 -2.23 1.83
N ILE A 131 5.31 -1.51 2.76
CA ILE A 131 6.71 -1.67 3.13
C ILE A 131 6.75 -2.14 4.58
N ASP A 132 7.25 -3.35 4.79
CA ASP A 132 7.28 -4.00 6.10
C ASP A 132 8.70 -4.42 6.53
#